data_f4c7635187560e77026aea8d39804605
#
_entry.id   f4c7635187560e77026aea8d39804605
#
_cell.length_a   1.000
_cell.length_b   1.000
_cell.length_c   1.000
_cell.angle_alpha   90.00
_cell.angle_beta   90.00
_cell.angle_gamma   90.00
#
_symmetry.space_group_name_H-M   'P 1'
#
loop_
_entity.id
_entity.type
_entity.pdbx_description
1 polymer ?
#
loop_
_entity_poly.entity_id
_entity_poly.type
_entity_poly.pdbx_seq_one_letter_code
_entity_poly.pdbx_strand_id
1 'polypeptide(L)'
;MTQKCWLRNYAVKNISSISLDKYKIGLVRNPYERLVTEYKDSWNYCGFEQWIRESDIQPQSVVLQDCDAVVSVESWETDFAALGLTPDKDILDKLMLKYSTDYRRWYGTACLDAASSIVQSDLDTYGYRF
;
A
#
# COMPACT_ATOMS: atom_id res chain seq x y z
N MET A 1 3.54 3.66 9.74
CA MET A 1 3.13 3.25 9.22
C MET A 1 2.07 2.61 8.60
N THR A 2 1.58 2.52 8.03
CA THR A 2 0.33 2.46 7.51
C THR A 2 -0.08 1.28 6.66
N GLN A 3 0.73 0.61 5.97
CA GLN A 3 0.39 -0.56 5.18
C GLN A 3 0.45 -1.79 6.06
N LYS A 4 -0.57 -1.95 6.86
CA LYS A 4 -0.68 -3.07 7.78
C LYS A 4 -1.86 -3.95 7.41
N CYS A 5 -1.96 -5.09 8.05
CA CYS A 5 -3.07 -6.02 7.85
C CYS A 5 -4.31 -5.59 8.62
N TRP A 6 -4.58 -4.32 8.63
CA TRP A 6 -5.63 -3.76 9.47
C TRP A 6 -7.04 -3.92 8.89
N LEU A 7 -7.14 -4.30 7.65
CA LEU A 7 -8.45 -4.50 7.03
C LEU A 7 -9.07 -5.86 7.31
N ARG A 8 -8.39 -6.73 8.00
CA ARG A 8 -8.88 -8.11 8.17
C ARG A 8 -10.30 -8.19 8.73
N ASN A 9 -10.67 -7.28 9.60
CA ASN A 9 -12.00 -7.30 10.22
C ASN A 9 -13.04 -6.52 9.44
N TYR A 10 -12.62 -5.70 8.50
CA TYR A 10 -13.52 -4.81 7.78
C TYR A 10 -13.72 -5.18 6.32
N ALA A 11 -12.70 -5.71 5.70
CA ALA A 11 -12.72 -6.00 4.28
C ALA A 11 -13.20 -7.40 3.96
N VAL A 12 -13.13 -8.33 4.90
CA VAL A 12 -13.48 -9.73 4.67
C VAL A 12 -14.76 -10.06 5.41
N LYS A 13 -15.80 -10.41 4.68
CA LYS A 13 -17.12 -10.62 5.28
C LYS A 13 -17.61 -12.06 5.28
N ASN A 14 -17.23 -12.87 4.33
CA ASN A 14 -17.84 -14.17 4.15
C ASN A 14 -16.90 -15.35 4.34
N ILE A 15 -16.05 -15.26 5.34
CA ILE A 15 -15.20 -16.38 5.70
C ILE A 15 -15.82 -17.07 6.90
N SER A 16 -16.64 -18.08 6.65
CA SER A 16 -17.36 -18.75 7.73
C SER A 16 -16.50 -19.77 8.46
N SER A 17 -15.49 -20.33 7.81
CA SER A 17 -14.68 -21.41 8.37
C SER A 17 -13.36 -20.95 8.92
N ILE A 18 -13.03 -19.66 8.81
CA ILE A 18 -11.75 -19.09 9.23
C ILE A 18 -12.01 -18.01 10.27
N SER A 19 -11.23 -18.03 11.35
CA SER A 19 -11.31 -16.97 12.34
C SER A 19 -10.75 -15.68 11.75
N LEU A 20 -11.58 -14.63 11.65
CA LEU A 20 -11.15 -13.34 11.12
C LEU A 20 -10.05 -12.71 11.96
N ASP A 21 -10.02 -13.01 13.26
CA ASP A 21 -8.98 -12.48 14.13
C ASP A 21 -7.59 -13.02 13.79
N LYS A 22 -7.54 -14.18 13.16
CA LYS A 22 -6.27 -14.83 12.81
C LYS A 22 -5.89 -14.66 11.36
N TYR A 23 -6.85 -14.39 10.49
CA TYR A 23 -6.58 -14.25 9.06
C TYR A 23 -6.30 -12.80 8.72
N LYS A 24 -5.08 -12.53 8.30
CA LYS A 24 -4.61 -11.17 8.06
C LYS A 24 -4.44 -10.93 6.58
N ILE A 25 -5.11 -9.90 6.08
CA ILE A 25 -4.99 -9.48 4.70
C ILE A 25 -4.34 -8.11 4.66
N GLY A 26 -3.24 -8.02 3.94
CA GLY A 26 -2.54 -6.77 3.74
C GLY A 26 -2.92 -6.16 2.40
N LEU A 27 -2.90 -4.83 2.33
CA LEU A 27 -3.08 -4.11 1.09
C LEU A 27 -1.77 -3.53 0.64
N VAL A 28 -1.37 -3.87 -0.58
CA VAL A 28 -0.20 -3.31 -1.22
C VAL A 28 -0.67 -2.39 -2.34
N ARG A 29 0.11 -1.37 -2.64
CA ARG A 29 -0.18 -0.48 -3.75
C ARG A 29 1.12 -0.05 -4.39
N ASN A 30 1.02 0.62 -5.55
CA ASN A 30 2.22 1.08 -6.23
C ASN A 30 3.12 1.82 -5.24
N PRO A 31 4.36 1.40 -5.04
CA PRO A 31 5.20 1.97 -4.00
C PRO A 31 5.54 3.45 -4.22
N TYR A 32 5.63 3.89 -5.45
CA TYR A 32 5.86 5.32 -5.72
C TYR A 32 4.64 6.16 -5.36
N GLU A 33 3.45 5.65 -5.64
CA GLU A 33 2.21 6.30 -5.24
C GLU A 33 2.09 6.32 -3.71
N ARG A 34 2.46 5.23 -3.07
CA ARG A 34 2.42 5.15 -1.61
C ARG A 34 3.24 6.25 -0.95
N LEU A 35 4.46 6.48 -1.45
CA LEU A 35 5.31 7.52 -0.90
C LEU A 35 4.67 8.89 -1.02
N VAL A 36 4.05 9.20 -2.15
CA VAL A 36 3.38 10.48 -2.33
C VAL A 36 2.21 10.62 -1.37
N THR A 37 1.40 9.58 -1.21
CA THR A 37 0.27 9.62 -0.30
C THR A 37 0.72 9.77 1.15
N GLU A 38 1.77 9.07 1.56
CA GLU A 38 2.28 9.21 2.92
C GLU A 38 2.87 10.58 3.17
N TYR A 39 3.52 11.16 2.18
CA TYR A 39 4.00 12.53 2.30
C TYR A 39 2.85 13.51 2.49
N LYS A 40 1.78 13.38 1.70
CA LYS A 40 0.62 14.25 1.81
C LYS A 40 -0.08 14.13 3.17
N ASP A 41 -0.08 12.94 3.74
CA ASP A 41 -0.73 12.67 5.02
C ASP A 41 0.15 13.03 6.21
N SER A 42 1.43 13.29 6.00
CA SER A 42 2.35 13.58 7.10
C SER A 42 2.43 15.07 7.38
N TRP A 43 2.70 15.40 8.65
CA TRP A 43 3.02 16.77 9.02
C TRP A 43 4.49 16.99 8.74
N ASN A 44 4.80 17.66 7.65
CA ASN A 44 6.17 17.91 7.30
C ASN A 44 6.33 19.35 6.85
N TYR A 45 7.52 19.88 7.02
CA TYR A 45 7.86 21.24 6.68
C TYR A 45 8.86 21.33 5.54
N CYS A 46 9.13 20.21 4.90
CA CYS A 46 10.10 20.14 3.82
C CYS A 46 9.46 19.67 2.53
N GLY A 47 10.17 19.80 1.43
CA GLY A 47 9.72 19.30 0.16
C GLY A 47 9.73 17.79 0.08
N PHE A 48 9.10 17.25 -0.94
CA PHE A 48 8.94 15.82 -1.11
C PHE A 48 10.28 15.09 -1.19
N GLU A 49 11.23 15.62 -1.96
CA GLU A 49 12.54 15.00 -2.12
C GLU A 49 13.28 14.91 -0.79
N GLN A 50 13.30 16.01 -0.04
CA GLN A 50 13.96 16.02 1.27
C GLN A 50 13.27 15.03 2.21
N TRP A 51 11.94 14.99 2.19
CA TRP A 51 11.19 14.07 3.01
C TRP A 51 11.55 12.61 2.71
N ILE A 52 11.68 12.26 1.42
CA ILE A 52 12.07 10.91 1.02
C ILE A 52 13.45 10.56 1.55
N ARG A 53 14.39 11.49 1.45
CA ARG A 53 15.77 11.24 1.88
C ARG A 53 15.89 11.09 3.39
N GLU A 54 15.04 11.78 4.14
CA GLU A 54 15.14 11.82 5.61
C GLU A 54 14.15 10.90 6.30
N SER A 55 13.15 10.39 5.59
CA SER A 55 12.13 9.56 6.21
C SER A 55 12.66 8.14 6.42
N ASP A 56 12.06 7.48 7.40
CA ASP A 56 12.44 6.13 7.79
C ASP A 56 11.40 5.11 7.31
N ILE A 57 10.93 5.29 6.09
CA ILE A 57 9.86 4.48 5.55
C ILE A 57 10.37 3.09 5.17
N GLN A 58 9.66 2.09 5.64
CA GLN A 58 9.97 0.71 5.30
C GLN A 58 9.20 0.28 4.05
N PRO A 59 9.78 -0.61 3.22
CA PRO A 59 9.06 -1.19 2.09
C PRO A 59 7.81 -1.93 2.55
N GLN A 60 6.80 -1.98 1.70
CA GLN A 60 5.57 -2.70 2.00
C GLN A 60 5.83 -4.20 2.21
N SER A 61 6.79 -4.77 1.49
CA SER A 61 7.17 -6.16 1.65
C SER A 61 7.60 -6.48 3.08
N VAL A 62 8.22 -5.52 3.76
CA VAL A 62 8.60 -5.68 5.17
C VAL A 62 7.39 -5.47 6.08
N VAL A 63 6.61 -4.43 5.83
CA VAL A 63 5.44 -4.10 6.66
C VAL A 63 4.39 -5.20 6.63
N LEU A 64 4.22 -5.85 5.47
CA LEU A 64 3.18 -6.84 5.25
C LEU A 64 3.65 -8.28 5.40
N GLN A 65 4.86 -8.51 5.89
CA GLN A 65 5.42 -9.86 5.95
C GLN A 65 4.63 -10.82 6.84
N ASP A 66 3.86 -10.29 7.80
CA ASP A 66 3.04 -11.12 8.69
C ASP A 66 1.66 -11.44 8.13
N CYS A 67 1.32 -10.93 6.97
CA CYS A 67 -0.02 -11.13 6.41
C CYS A 67 -0.15 -12.50 5.78
N ASP A 68 -1.33 -13.10 5.95
CA ASP A 68 -1.64 -14.39 5.35
C ASP A 68 -1.86 -14.27 3.85
N ALA A 69 -2.36 -13.13 3.41
CA ALA A 69 -2.56 -12.84 1.99
C ALA A 69 -2.32 -11.36 1.74
N VAL A 70 -1.94 -11.02 0.51
CA VAL A 70 -1.73 -9.64 0.10
C VAL A 70 -2.58 -9.37 -1.13
N VAL A 71 -3.29 -8.25 -1.09
CA VAL A 71 -4.19 -7.82 -2.16
C VAL A 71 -3.70 -6.46 -2.66
N SER A 72 -3.71 -6.28 -3.97
CA SER A 72 -3.33 -5.01 -4.57
C SER A 72 -4.51 -4.04 -4.55
N VAL A 73 -4.26 -2.81 -4.11
CA VAL A 73 -5.29 -1.78 -4.11
C VAL A 73 -5.78 -1.49 -5.54
N GLU A 74 -4.88 -1.54 -6.51
CA GLU A 74 -5.22 -1.25 -7.90
C GLU A 74 -6.11 -2.32 -8.54
N SER A 75 -6.09 -3.53 -8.00
CA SER A 75 -6.87 -4.65 -8.56
C SER A 75 -7.62 -5.41 -7.46
N TRP A 76 -8.08 -4.70 -6.44
CA TRP A 76 -8.66 -5.34 -5.26
C TRP A 76 -9.84 -6.25 -5.61
N GLU A 77 -10.65 -5.87 -6.58
CA GLU A 77 -11.83 -6.66 -6.94
C GLU A 77 -11.43 -8.05 -7.41
N THR A 78 -10.48 -8.11 -8.34
CA THR A 78 -9.97 -9.38 -8.86
C THR A 78 -9.24 -10.19 -7.79
N ASP A 79 -8.43 -9.51 -7.01
CA ASP A 79 -7.60 -10.17 -6.01
C ASP A 79 -8.44 -10.78 -4.89
N PHE A 80 -9.45 -10.05 -4.40
CA PHE A 80 -10.35 -10.60 -3.39
C PHE A 80 -11.17 -11.77 -3.95
N ALA A 81 -11.63 -11.66 -5.19
CA ALA A 81 -12.36 -12.74 -5.81
C ALA A 81 -11.50 -14.01 -5.92
N ALA A 82 -10.23 -13.86 -6.26
CA ALA A 82 -9.31 -14.99 -6.35
C ALA A 82 -9.11 -15.68 -4.99
N LEU A 83 -9.28 -14.95 -3.90
CA LEU A 83 -9.21 -15.51 -2.55
C LEU A 83 -10.54 -16.07 -2.07
N GLY A 84 -11.61 -15.89 -2.84
CA GLY A 84 -12.94 -16.31 -2.43
C GLY A 84 -13.53 -15.43 -1.35
N LEU A 85 -13.13 -14.16 -1.28
CA LEU A 85 -13.53 -13.25 -0.22
C LEU A 85 -14.36 -12.10 -0.77
N THR A 86 -15.25 -11.57 0.09
CA THR A 86 -16.05 -10.40 -0.23
C THR A 86 -15.56 -9.22 0.61
N PRO A 87 -14.98 -8.19 -0.02
CA PRO A 87 -14.46 -7.06 0.73
C PRO A 87 -15.55 -6.09 1.17
N ASP A 88 -15.21 -5.26 2.15
CA ASP A 88 -16.04 -4.12 2.51
C ASP A 88 -15.75 -3.00 1.51
N LYS A 89 -16.68 -2.80 0.58
CA LYS A 89 -16.50 -1.86 -0.51
C LYS A 89 -16.35 -0.42 -0.02
N ASP A 90 -17.07 -0.04 1.03
CA ASP A 90 -17.02 1.33 1.54
C ASP A 90 -15.63 1.69 2.06
N ILE A 91 -14.97 0.76 2.72
CA ILE A 91 -13.61 0.97 3.20
C ILE A 91 -12.63 1.08 2.04
N LEU A 92 -12.78 0.21 1.05
CA LEU A 92 -11.90 0.24 -0.11
C LEU A 92 -12.10 1.50 -0.95
N ASP A 93 -13.34 1.95 -1.11
CA ASP A 93 -13.63 3.21 -1.80
C ASP A 93 -12.97 4.39 -1.10
N LYS A 94 -12.99 4.42 0.23
CA LYS A 94 -12.32 5.49 0.98
C LYS A 94 -10.81 5.47 0.78
N LEU A 95 -10.22 4.29 0.70
CA LEU A 95 -8.79 4.17 0.42
C LEU A 95 -8.46 4.68 -0.98
N MET A 96 -9.30 4.37 -1.95
CA MET A 96 -9.08 4.83 -3.32
C MET A 96 -9.21 6.33 -3.48
N LEU A 97 -10.02 6.99 -2.65
CA LEU A 97 -10.10 8.45 -2.68
C LEU A 97 -8.77 9.12 -2.32
N LYS A 98 -7.95 8.46 -1.53
CA LYS A 98 -6.63 8.97 -1.17
C LYS A 98 -5.54 8.57 -2.16
N TYR A 99 -5.85 7.73 -3.12
CA TYR A 99 -4.87 7.27 -4.08
C TYR A 99 -4.47 8.41 -5.01
N SER A 100 -3.18 8.66 -5.10
CA SER A 100 -2.64 9.75 -5.93
C SER A 100 -2.43 9.24 -7.34
N THR A 101 -3.45 9.40 -8.20
CA THR A 101 -3.38 8.93 -9.58
C THR A 101 -2.33 9.68 -10.40
N ASP A 102 -1.94 10.86 -9.96
CA ASP A 102 -0.95 11.70 -10.61
C ASP A 102 0.41 11.65 -9.92
N TYR A 103 0.72 10.57 -9.23
CA TYR A 103 1.93 10.48 -8.40
C TYR A 103 3.21 10.73 -9.18
N ARG A 104 3.26 10.39 -10.46
CA ARG A 104 4.49 10.53 -11.27
C ARG A 104 4.99 11.97 -11.35
N ARG A 105 4.09 12.91 -11.35
CA ARG A 105 4.46 14.33 -11.45
C ARG A 105 5.19 14.86 -10.21
N TRP A 106 5.15 14.13 -9.13
CA TRP A 106 5.86 14.49 -7.90
C TRP A 106 7.35 14.17 -7.95
N TYR A 107 7.77 13.36 -8.92
CA TYR A 107 9.13 12.86 -8.99
C TYR A 107 9.95 13.56 -10.06
N GLY A 108 10.99 14.33 -9.63
CA GLY A 108 12.07 14.71 -10.51
C GLY A 108 13.12 13.60 -10.54
N THR A 109 14.14 13.76 -11.37
CA THR A 109 15.16 12.73 -11.56
C THR A 109 15.84 12.33 -10.25
N ALA A 110 16.32 13.31 -9.48
CA ALA A 110 17.03 13.01 -8.22
C ALA A 110 16.08 12.39 -7.19
N CYS A 111 14.84 12.84 -7.14
CA CYS A 111 13.86 12.30 -6.23
C CYS A 111 13.51 10.86 -6.60
N LEU A 112 13.38 10.58 -7.89
CA LEU A 112 13.08 9.24 -8.37
C LEU A 112 14.20 8.26 -7.99
N ASP A 113 15.46 8.67 -8.13
CA ASP A 113 16.59 7.83 -7.75
C ASP A 113 16.56 7.50 -6.26
N ALA A 114 16.31 8.51 -5.42
CA ALA A 114 16.23 8.30 -3.97
C ALA A 114 15.08 7.36 -3.61
N ALA A 115 13.92 7.56 -4.22
CA ALA A 115 12.76 6.73 -3.97
C ALA A 115 12.98 5.29 -4.43
N SER A 116 13.62 5.11 -5.57
CA SER A 116 13.85 3.76 -6.12
C SER A 116 14.67 2.89 -5.18
N SER A 117 15.62 3.47 -4.46
CA SER A 117 16.38 2.72 -3.47
C SER A 117 15.49 2.21 -2.33
N ILE A 118 14.50 3.01 -1.93
CA ILE A 118 13.59 2.64 -0.84
C ILE A 118 12.63 1.54 -1.29
N VAL A 119 12.12 1.63 -2.51
CA VAL A 119 11.02 0.78 -2.96
C VAL A 119 11.45 -0.43 -3.76
N GLN A 120 12.75 -0.66 -3.94
CA GLN A 120 13.23 -1.73 -4.81
C GLN A 120 12.67 -3.10 -4.43
N SER A 121 12.61 -3.41 -3.15
CA SER A 121 12.09 -4.70 -2.71
C SER A 121 10.61 -4.86 -3.04
N ASP A 122 9.85 -3.77 -3.02
CA ASP A 122 8.43 -3.81 -3.40
C ASP A 122 8.26 -4.04 -4.89
N LEU A 123 9.12 -3.42 -5.70
CA LEU A 123 9.10 -3.66 -7.15
C LEU A 123 9.41 -5.13 -7.45
N ASP A 124 10.39 -5.68 -6.77
CA ASP A 124 10.80 -7.06 -6.99
C ASP A 124 9.75 -8.05 -6.46
N THR A 125 9.16 -7.76 -5.30
CA THR A 125 8.23 -8.69 -4.65
C THR A 125 6.86 -8.68 -5.32
N TYR A 126 6.36 -7.51 -5.71
CA TYR A 126 4.98 -7.36 -6.18
C TYR A 126 4.88 -7.03 -7.67
N GLY A 127 5.99 -6.83 -8.35
CA GLY A 127 5.98 -6.60 -9.79
C GLY A 127 5.54 -5.22 -10.23
N TYR A 128 5.59 -4.23 -9.36
CA TYR A 128 5.22 -2.87 -9.71
C TYR A 128 6.28 -2.18 -10.55
N ARG A 129 5.86 -1.14 -11.25
CA ARG A 129 6.73 -0.26 -12.03
C ARG A 129 6.37 1.19 -11.77
N PHE A 130 7.30 2.09 -12.04
CA PHE A 130 7.01 3.51 -12.01
C PHE A 130 6.04 3.86 -13.14
#